data_44e260e527a29047af0b9a2809e854e0
#
_entry.id   44e260e527a29047af0b9a2809e854e0
#
_cell.length_a   1.000
_cell.length_b   1.000
_cell.length_c   1.000
_cell.angle_alpha   90.00
_cell.angle_beta   90.00
_cell.angle_gamma   90.00
#
_symmetry.space_group_name_H-M   'P 1'
#
loop_
_entity.id
_entity.type
_entity.pdbx_description
1 polymer ?
#
loop_
_entity_poly.entity_id
_entity_poly.type
_entity_poly.pdbx_seq_one_letter_code
_entity_poly.pdbx_strand_id
1 'polypeptide(L)'
;MPSDWSSLWLSLRYAGLASGLSLLVALPLAWLLAHRRFRGAAIVEAAAGLPLVLPPAVLVYYLLAQLGRWPLRFSWRAAVGVSAVYTVPLLLRLFRSAFAAVDRSFEKIASSLGAGEWRIFWRVTAPLAWRAFIGAILIAFVRALVDFGVTALVAGGGRQVGT
;
A
#
# COMPACT_ATOMS: atom_id res chain seq x y z
N MET A 1 -26.69 -17.99 12.58
CA MET A 1 -25.25 -17.71 12.64
C MET A 1 -24.78 -17.49 11.20
N PRO A 2 -24.30 -16.28 10.84
CA PRO A 2 -23.61 -16.17 9.55
C PRO A 2 -22.39 -17.07 9.64
N SER A 3 -22.23 -17.93 8.62
CA SER A 3 -21.17 -18.92 8.60
C SER A 3 -19.81 -18.18 8.70
N ASP A 4 -18.89 -18.68 9.52
CA ASP A 4 -17.54 -18.12 9.73
C ASP A 4 -16.78 -17.91 8.42
N TRP A 5 -17.14 -18.67 7.39
CA TRP A 5 -16.64 -18.54 6.03
C TRP A 5 -16.98 -17.21 5.34
N SER A 6 -18.15 -16.63 5.61
CA SER A 6 -18.53 -15.33 5.01
C SER A 6 -17.67 -14.19 5.54
N SER A 7 -17.33 -14.23 6.82
CA SER A 7 -16.44 -13.24 7.47
C SER A 7 -15.01 -13.37 6.96
N LEU A 8 -14.51 -14.59 6.81
CA LEU A 8 -13.18 -14.85 6.24
C LEU A 8 -13.10 -14.36 4.79
N TRP A 9 -14.13 -14.63 3.98
CA TRP A 9 -14.18 -14.19 2.59
C TRP A 9 -14.20 -12.67 2.46
N LEU A 10 -14.94 -11.98 3.32
CA LEU A 10 -14.94 -10.52 3.38
C LEU A 10 -13.58 -9.97 3.76
N SER A 11 -12.90 -10.54 4.76
CA SER A 11 -11.56 -10.12 5.18
C SER A 11 -10.54 -10.30 4.07
N LEU A 12 -10.58 -11.42 3.35
CA LEU A 12 -9.69 -11.70 2.23
C LEU A 12 -9.93 -10.71 1.06
N ARG A 13 -11.18 -10.45 0.73
CA ARG A 13 -11.54 -9.45 -0.29
C ARG A 13 -11.07 -8.05 0.10
N TYR A 14 -11.29 -7.66 1.34
CA TYR A 14 -10.85 -6.38 1.87
C TYR A 14 -9.33 -6.25 1.75
N ALA A 15 -8.58 -7.22 2.27
CA ALA A 15 -7.13 -7.20 2.24
C ALA A 15 -6.58 -7.23 0.81
N GLY A 16 -7.17 -8.02 -0.07
CA GLY A 16 -6.80 -8.08 -1.48
C GLY A 16 -7.00 -6.75 -2.20
N LEU A 17 -8.13 -6.09 -1.99
CA LEU A 17 -8.43 -4.79 -2.60
C LEU A 17 -7.55 -3.67 -2.02
N ALA A 18 -7.38 -3.62 -0.70
CA ALA A 18 -6.55 -2.62 -0.05
C ALA A 18 -5.08 -2.74 -0.46
N SER A 19 -4.52 -3.95 -0.41
CA SER A 19 -3.14 -4.20 -0.83
C SER A 19 -2.95 -3.98 -2.33
N GLY A 20 -3.89 -4.42 -3.17
CA GLY A 20 -3.85 -4.18 -4.62
C GLY A 20 -3.86 -2.70 -4.98
N LEU A 21 -4.75 -1.92 -4.36
CA LEU A 21 -4.81 -0.47 -4.56
C LEU A 21 -3.52 0.23 -4.10
N SER A 22 -2.99 -0.18 -2.94
CA SER A 22 -1.71 0.32 -2.43
C SER A 22 -0.55 0.00 -3.37
N LEU A 23 -0.55 -1.21 -3.96
CA LEU A 23 0.46 -1.67 -4.90
C LEU A 23 0.47 -0.81 -6.17
N LEU A 24 -0.71 -0.51 -6.73
CA LEU A 24 -0.85 0.31 -7.93
C LEU A 24 -0.25 1.71 -7.76
N VAL A 25 -0.30 2.26 -6.54
CA VAL A 25 0.27 3.58 -6.24
C VAL A 25 1.73 3.46 -5.83
N ALA A 26 2.06 2.52 -4.94
CA ALA A 26 3.39 2.43 -4.33
C ALA A 26 4.46 1.97 -5.32
N LEU A 27 4.14 1.04 -6.23
CA LEU A 27 5.13 0.48 -7.15
C LEU A 27 5.68 1.53 -8.14
N PRO A 28 4.85 2.28 -8.89
CA PRO A 28 5.36 3.32 -9.80
C PRO A 28 6.04 4.46 -9.05
N LEU A 29 5.54 4.81 -7.86
CA LEU A 29 6.13 5.86 -7.04
C LEU A 29 7.50 5.43 -6.49
N ALA A 30 7.64 4.19 -6.03
CA ALA A 30 8.90 3.61 -5.59
C ALA A 30 9.93 3.54 -6.71
N TRP A 31 9.50 3.14 -7.91
CA TRP A 31 10.36 3.11 -9.08
C TRP A 31 10.85 4.51 -9.46
N LEU A 32 9.95 5.49 -9.47
CA LEU A 32 10.30 6.88 -9.74
C LEU A 32 11.32 7.42 -8.73
N LEU A 33 11.10 7.19 -7.44
CA LEU A 33 12.00 7.63 -6.37
C LEU A 33 13.34 6.89 -6.36
N ALA A 34 13.39 5.66 -6.86
CA ALA A 34 14.63 4.90 -6.97
C ALA A 34 15.51 5.34 -8.16
N HIS A 35 14.88 5.74 -9.28
CA HIS A 35 15.60 6.00 -10.54
C HIS A 35 15.73 7.49 -10.88
N ARG A 36 14.88 8.33 -10.33
CA ARG A 36 14.88 9.78 -10.63
C ARG A 36 15.27 10.59 -9.39
N ARG A 37 16.37 11.36 -9.52
CA ARG A 37 16.72 12.40 -8.54
C ARG A 37 16.01 13.69 -8.93
N PHE A 38 14.93 14.05 -8.21
CA PHE A 38 14.27 15.34 -8.37
C PHE A 38 14.20 16.07 -7.04
N ARG A 39 14.17 17.41 -7.09
CA ARG A 39 14.23 18.27 -5.89
C ARG A 39 13.12 18.01 -4.87
N GLY A 40 11.99 17.42 -5.28
CA GLY A 40 10.86 17.06 -4.41
C GLY A 40 10.90 15.65 -3.83
N ALA A 41 11.89 14.80 -4.17
CA ALA A 41 11.94 13.41 -3.72
C ALA A 41 11.91 13.28 -2.19
N ALA A 42 12.66 14.12 -1.48
CA ALA A 42 12.68 14.14 -0.02
C ALA A 42 11.32 14.55 0.59
N ILE A 43 10.60 15.46 -0.06
CA ILE A 43 9.26 15.90 0.39
C ILE A 43 8.26 14.75 0.19
N VAL A 44 8.32 14.05 -0.95
CA VAL A 44 7.44 12.89 -1.21
C VAL A 44 7.73 11.77 -0.22
N GLU A 45 9.00 11.51 0.11
CA GLU A 45 9.38 10.53 1.12
C GLU A 45 8.90 10.90 2.52
N ALA A 46 9.09 12.15 2.91
CA ALA A 46 8.62 12.66 4.20
C ALA A 46 7.09 12.58 4.29
N ALA A 47 6.38 13.05 3.28
CA ALA A 47 4.93 12.98 3.20
C ALA A 47 4.40 11.54 3.21
N ALA A 48 5.04 10.64 2.45
CA ALA A 48 4.72 9.23 2.48
C ALA A 48 5.03 8.57 3.85
N GLY A 49 5.98 9.11 4.61
CA GLY A 49 6.31 8.60 5.95
C GLY A 49 5.36 9.05 7.06
N LEU A 50 4.65 10.18 6.89
CA LEU A 50 3.75 10.74 7.89
C LEU A 50 2.69 9.75 8.40
N PRO A 51 1.98 8.98 7.55
CA PRO A 51 1.00 8.00 8.03
C PRO A 51 1.58 6.92 8.93
N LEU A 52 2.88 6.59 8.80
CA LEU A 52 3.53 5.56 9.63
C LEU A 52 3.84 6.05 11.05
N VAL A 53 3.95 7.36 11.25
CA VAL A 53 4.21 7.96 12.56
C VAL A 53 2.92 8.11 13.38
N LEU A 54 1.80 8.29 12.70
CA LEU A 54 0.51 8.43 13.36
C LEU A 54 -0.04 7.05 13.76
N PRO A 55 -0.62 6.91 14.96
CA PRO A 55 -1.35 5.69 15.31
C PRO A 55 -2.46 5.41 14.29
N PRO A 56 -2.62 4.13 13.84
CA PRO A 56 -3.61 3.78 12.82
C PRO A 56 -5.02 4.27 13.14
N ALA A 57 -5.44 4.14 14.39
CA ALA A 57 -6.76 4.56 14.85
C ALA A 57 -6.99 6.08 14.70
N VAL A 58 -5.97 6.90 14.96
CA VAL A 58 -6.03 8.36 14.82
C VAL A 58 -6.19 8.75 13.35
N LEU A 59 -5.41 8.13 12.48
CA LEU A 59 -5.46 8.40 11.05
C LEU A 59 -6.79 7.97 10.43
N VAL A 60 -7.28 6.78 10.81
CA VAL A 60 -8.61 6.28 10.41
C VAL A 60 -9.70 7.24 10.88
N TYR A 61 -9.65 7.70 12.15
CA TYR A 61 -10.62 8.64 12.70
C TYR A 61 -10.64 9.97 11.91
N TYR A 62 -9.48 10.57 11.67
CA TYR A 62 -9.41 11.84 10.94
C TYR A 62 -9.84 11.70 9.48
N LEU A 63 -9.44 10.63 8.80
CA LEU A 63 -9.84 10.38 7.42
C LEU A 63 -11.35 10.14 7.33
N LEU A 64 -11.92 9.35 8.24
CA LEU A 64 -13.37 9.12 8.28
C LEU A 64 -14.14 10.38 8.68
N ALA A 65 -13.61 11.22 9.56
CA ALA A 65 -14.21 12.49 9.94
C ALA A 65 -14.23 13.49 8.76
N GLN A 66 -13.17 13.53 7.96
CA GLN A 66 -13.11 14.36 6.75
C GLN A 66 -14.01 13.81 5.63
N LEU A 67 -13.99 12.50 5.43
CA LEU A 67 -14.90 11.81 4.49
C LEU A 67 -16.37 11.86 4.96
N GLY A 68 -16.60 12.17 6.24
CA GLY A 68 -17.93 12.32 6.83
C GLY A 68 -18.79 13.45 6.20
N ARG A 69 -18.19 14.33 5.42
CA ARG A 69 -18.87 15.32 4.57
C ARG A 69 -19.31 14.74 3.22
N TRP A 70 -18.91 13.53 2.87
CA TRP A 70 -19.24 12.84 1.62
C TRP A 70 -20.19 11.67 1.92
N PRO A 71 -21.03 11.23 0.98
CA PRO A 71 -22.00 10.14 1.16
C PRO A 71 -21.37 8.75 1.37
N LEU A 72 -20.05 8.68 1.50
CA LEU A 72 -19.27 7.46 1.74
C LEU A 72 -19.11 7.10 3.22
N ARG A 73 -19.86 7.75 4.12
CA ARG A 73 -19.80 7.48 5.56
C ARG A 73 -19.91 6.00 5.86
N PHE A 74 -18.92 5.46 6.59
CA PHE A 74 -18.91 4.08 7.13
C PHE A 74 -19.14 2.97 6.10
N SER A 75 -18.81 3.21 4.83
CA SER A 75 -18.86 2.16 3.82
C SER A 75 -17.57 1.34 3.85
N TRP A 76 -17.68 0.05 3.55
CA TRP A 76 -16.52 -0.82 3.41
C TRP A 76 -15.51 -0.31 2.36
N ARG A 77 -15.99 0.43 1.35
CA ARG A 77 -15.16 1.07 0.31
C ARG A 77 -14.27 2.17 0.89
N ALA A 78 -14.82 2.99 1.78
CA ALA A 78 -14.03 4.01 2.49
C ALA A 78 -12.95 3.36 3.37
N ALA A 79 -13.28 2.29 4.07
CA ALA A 79 -12.34 1.54 4.88
C ALA A 79 -11.19 0.96 4.03
N VAL A 80 -11.49 0.38 2.85
CA VAL A 80 -10.48 -0.09 1.89
C VAL A 80 -9.57 1.06 1.43
N GLY A 81 -10.14 2.21 1.09
CA GLY A 81 -9.38 3.39 0.68
C GLY A 81 -8.42 3.91 1.77
N VAL A 82 -8.91 3.99 3.00
CA VAL A 82 -8.09 4.40 4.15
C VAL A 82 -6.95 3.41 4.42
N SER A 83 -7.24 2.11 4.42
CA SER A 83 -6.22 1.08 4.59
C SER A 83 -5.20 1.11 3.46
N ALA A 84 -5.65 1.36 2.23
CA ALA A 84 -4.75 1.50 1.09
C ALA A 84 -3.79 2.69 1.26
N VAL A 85 -4.30 3.87 1.62
CA VAL A 85 -3.48 5.07 1.86
C VAL A 85 -2.45 4.82 2.97
N TYR A 86 -2.85 4.13 4.03
CA TYR A 86 -1.97 3.79 5.14
C TYR A 86 -0.89 2.75 4.78
N THR A 87 -1.19 1.85 3.84
CA THR A 87 -0.27 0.79 3.40
C THR A 87 0.74 1.28 2.36
N VAL A 88 0.41 2.33 1.58
CA VAL A 88 1.30 2.90 0.55
C VAL A 88 2.69 3.24 1.09
N PRO A 89 2.87 3.94 2.22
CA PRO A 89 4.20 4.29 2.74
C PRO A 89 5.07 3.07 3.05
N LEU A 90 4.45 2.03 3.59
CA LEU A 90 5.16 0.79 3.90
C LEU A 90 5.64 0.12 2.62
N LEU A 91 4.75 -0.07 1.63
CA LEU A 91 5.09 -0.63 0.33
C LEU A 91 6.13 0.20 -0.40
N LEU A 92 6.03 1.53 -0.33
CA LEU A 92 6.99 2.43 -0.94
C LEU A 92 8.42 2.17 -0.42
N ARG A 93 8.57 2.02 0.89
CA ARG A 93 9.87 1.70 1.51
C ARG A 93 10.38 0.33 1.12
N LEU A 94 9.51 -0.69 1.14
CA LEU A 94 9.87 -2.06 0.79
C LEU A 94 10.27 -2.19 -0.68
N PHE A 95 9.52 -1.61 -1.60
CA PHE A 95 9.86 -1.62 -3.03
C PHE A 95 11.11 -0.81 -3.32
N ARG A 96 11.30 0.32 -2.67
CA ARG A 96 12.51 1.10 -2.85
C ARG A 96 13.75 0.34 -2.39
N SER A 97 13.67 -0.37 -1.26
CA SER A 97 14.72 -1.28 -0.80
C SER A 97 14.95 -2.42 -1.80
N ALA A 98 13.87 -3.00 -2.36
CA ALA A 98 13.96 -4.04 -3.37
C ALA A 98 14.67 -3.54 -4.65
N PHE A 99 14.36 -2.33 -5.12
CA PHE A 99 15.05 -1.72 -6.26
C PHE A 99 16.51 -1.39 -5.95
N ALA A 100 16.81 -0.95 -4.73
CA ALA A 100 18.18 -0.63 -4.32
C ALA A 100 19.07 -1.88 -4.20
N ALA A 101 18.48 -3.05 -3.98
CA ALA A 101 19.19 -4.33 -3.92
C ALA A 101 19.58 -4.87 -5.30
N VAL A 102 18.97 -4.37 -6.38
CA VAL A 102 19.36 -4.75 -7.75
C VAL A 102 20.62 -3.99 -8.16
N ASP A 103 21.61 -4.74 -8.63
CA ASP A 103 22.85 -4.12 -9.14
C ASP A 103 22.56 -3.31 -10.40
N ARG A 104 22.81 -2.02 -10.31
CA ARG A 104 22.59 -1.05 -11.40
C ARG A 104 23.47 -1.30 -12.63
N SER A 105 24.48 -2.15 -12.54
CA SER A 105 25.32 -2.54 -13.68
C SER A 105 24.49 -3.23 -14.76
N PHE A 106 23.55 -4.08 -14.40
CA PHE A 106 22.63 -4.74 -15.34
C PHE A 106 21.74 -3.76 -16.09
N GLU A 107 21.22 -2.73 -15.38
CA GLU A 107 20.40 -1.69 -16.00
C GLU A 107 21.21 -0.82 -16.97
N LYS A 108 22.45 -0.48 -16.60
CA LYS A 108 23.39 0.27 -17.47
C LYS A 108 23.74 -0.50 -18.72
N ILE A 109 24.05 -1.80 -18.59
CA ILE A 109 24.34 -2.66 -19.75
C ILE A 109 23.13 -2.73 -20.69
N ALA A 110 21.95 -2.96 -20.16
CA ALA A 110 20.73 -2.99 -20.97
C ALA A 110 20.46 -1.63 -21.66
N SER A 111 20.71 -0.52 -20.98
CA SER A 111 20.59 0.83 -21.53
C SER A 111 21.61 1.08 -22.66
N SER A 112 22.85 0.63 -22.51
CA SER A 112 23.88 0.76 -23.56
C SER A 112 23.56 -0.06 -24.81
N LEU A 113 22.76 -1.12 -24.67
CA LEU A 113 22.21 -1.90 -25.78
C LEU A 113 20.93 -1.30 -26.41
N GLY A 114 20.57 -0.07 -26.02
CA GLY A 114 19.42 0.63 -26.58
C GLY A 114 18.07 0.24 -25.97
N ALA A 115 18.03 -0.47 -24.83
CA ALA A 115 16.79 -0.79 -24.16
C ALA A 115 16.20 0.46 -23.48
N GLY A 116 14.92 0.77 -23.75
CA GLY A 116 14.19 1.83 -23.06
C GLY A 116 13.89 1.46 -21.60
N GLU A 117 13.67 2.48 -20.74
CA GLU A 117 13.44 2.32 -19.28
C GLU A 117 12.34 1.30 -18.95
N TRP A 118 11.23 1.30 -19.70
CA TRP A 118 10.14 0.36 -19.51
C TRP A 118 10.54 -1.10 -19.79
N ARG A 119 11.36 -1.32 -20.82
CA ARG A 119 11.90 -2.63 -21.18
C ARG A 119 12.91 -3.12 -20.13
N ILE A 120 13.76 -2.23 -19.61
CA ILE A 120 14.70 -2.50 -18.53
C ILE A 120 13.94 -2.92 -17.27
N PHE A 121 12.90 -2.17 -16.90
CA PHE A 121 12.08 -2.51 -15.73
C PHE A 121 11.51 -3.93 -15.82
N TRP A 122 10.82 -4.28 -16.91
CA TRP A 122 10.14 -5.58 -17.01
C TRP A 122 11.07 -6.76 -17.29
N ARG A 123 12.20 -6.55 -17.98
CA ARG A 123 13.10 -7.63 -18.37
C ARG A 123 14.33 -7.79 -17.50
N VAL A 124 14.69 -6.79 -16.72
CA VAL A 124 15.90 -6.78 -15.88
C VAL A 124 15.52 -6.58 -14.43
N THR A 125 14.99 -5.41 -14.07
CA THR A 125 14.78 -5.00 -12.67
C THR A 125 13.72 -5.85 -11.98
N ALA A 126 12.54 -6.03 -12.57
CA ALA A 126 11.45 -6.79 -11.98
C ALA A 126 11.79 -8.28 -11.79
N PRO A 127 12.41 -8.99 -12.76
CA PRO A 127 12.84 -10.38 -12.53
C PRO A 127 13.94 -10.53 -11.47
N LEU A 128 14.84 -9.56 -11.33
CA LEU A 128 15.88 -9.64 -10.30
C LEU A 128 15.30 -9.33 -8.89
N ALA A 129 14.33 -8.42 -8.81
CA ALA A 129 13.70 -8.00 -7.56
C ALA A 129 12.47 -8.83 -7.15
N TRP A 130 12.04 -9.84 -7.93
CA TRP A 130 10.76 -10.53 -7.77
C TRP A 130 10.53 -11.11 -6.37
N ARG A 131 11.57 -11.68 -5.75
CA ARG A 131 11.48 -12.25 -4.39
C ARG A 131 11.16 -11.17 -3.36
N ALA A 132 11.83 -10.02 -3.47
CA ALA A 132 11.58 -8.88 -2.59
C ALA A 132 10.18 -8.27 -2.84
N PHE A 133 9.71 -8.26 -4.09
CA PHE A 133 8.35 -7.81 -4.41
C PHE A 133 7.28 -8.72 -3.80
N ILE A 134 7.43 -10.03 -3.93
CA ILE A 134 6.50 -10.99 -3.28
C ILE A 134 6.50 -10.79 -1.77
N GLY A 135 7.67 -10.68 -1.14
CA GLY A 135 7.75 -10.41 0.29
C GLY A 135 7.03 -9.12 0.69
N ALA A 136 7.22 -8.04 -0.06
CA ALA A 136 6.54 -6.77 0.18
C ALA A 136 5.02 -6.87 0.03
N ILE A 137 4.53 -7.57 -0.99
CA ILE A 137 3.10 -7.80 -1.23
C ILE A 137 2.48 -8.63 -0.10
N LEU A 138 3.15 -9.70 0.32
CA LEU A 138 2.68 -10.52 1.43
C LEU A 138 2.60 -9.74 2.74
N ILE A 139 3.61 -8.92 3.05
CA ILE A 139 3.60 -8.06 4.24
C ILE A 139 2.43 -7.06 4.16
N ALA A 140 2.19 -6.44 3.01
CA ALA A 140 1.08 -5.52 2.81
C ALA A 140 -0.27 -6.22 2.97
N PHE A 141 -0.41 -7.41 2.43
CA PHE A 141 -1.63 -8.22 2.54
C PHE A 141 -1.93 -8.61 3.98
N VAL A 142 -0.93 -9.15 4.72
CA VAL A 142 -1.07 -9.49 6.14
C VAL A 142 -1.43 -8.26 6.96
N ARG A 143 -0.77 -7.13 6.69
CA ARG A 143 -1.10 -5.87 7.36
C ARG A 143 -2.55 -5.44 7.11
N ALA A 144 -3.01 -5.50 5.87
CA ALA A 144 -4.39 -5.14 5.53
C ALA A 144 -5.42 -6.07 6.20
N LEU A 145 -5.08 -7.35 6.40
CA LEU A 145 -5.91 -8.29 7.18
C LEU A 145 -6.03 -7.88 8.66
N VAL A 146 -4.92 -7.44 9.26
CA VAL A 146 -4.91 -6.97 10.65
C VAL A 146 -5.73 -5.67 10.78
N ASP A 147 -5.56 -4.73 9.85
CA ASP A 147 -6.29 -3.47 9.83
C ASP A 147 -7.80 -3.69 9.67
N PHE A 148 -8.23 -4.70 8.91
CA PHE A 148 -9.64 -5.08 8.80
C PHE A 148 -10.24 -5.48 10.16
N GLY A 149 -9.53 -6.27 10.95
CA GLY A 149 -9.97 -6.67 12.30
C GLY A 149 -10.25 -5.46 13.19
N VAL A 150 -9.35 -4.48 13.20
CA VAL A 150 -9.51 -3.23 13.96
C VAL A 150 -10.69 -2.40 13.43
N THR A 151 -10.79 -2.27 12.12
CA THR A 151 -11.88 -1.49 11.48
C THR A 151 -13.25 -2.14 11.72
N ALA A 152 -13.32 -3.46 11.68
CA ALA A 152 -14.55 -4.21 11.96
C ALA A 152 -15.01 -4.05 13.41
N LEU A 153 -14.07 -4.05 14.36
CA LEU A 153 -14.36 -3.82 15.79
C LEU A 153 -14.87 -2.39 16.02
N VAL A 154 -14.25 -1.38 15.40
CA VAL A 154 -14.68 0.02 15.52
C VAL A 154 -16.05 0.25 14.86
N ALA A 155 -16.29 -0.35 13.69
CA ALA A 155 -17.57 -0.25 12.99
C ALA A 155 -18.68 -1.04 13.70
N GLY A 156 -18.35 -2.18 14.31
CA GLY A 156 -19.30 -3.01 15.10
C GLY A 156 -19.67 -2.38 16.44
N GLY A 157 -18.72 -1.72 17.11
CA GLY A 157 -18.93 -1.05 18.40
C GLY A 157 -19.88 0.15 18.33
N GLY A 158 -19.96 0.83 17.19
CA GLY A 158 -20.88 1.97 16.98
C GLY A 158 -22.35 1.59 16.93
N ARG A 159 -22.70 0.31 16.80
CA ARG A 159 -24.08 -0.18 16.84
C ARG A 159 -24.63 -0.47 18.24
N GLN A 160 -23.76 -0.54 19.26
CA GLN A 160 -24.16 -0.86 20.64
C GLN A 160 -24.33 0.38 21.55
N VAL A 161 -24.02 1.58 21.06
CA VAL A 161 -24.13 2.82 21.86
C VAL A 161 -25.42 3.59 21.56
N GLY A 162 -26.31 3.05 20.76
CA GLY A 162 -27.55 3.68 20.28
C GLY A 162 -28.85 3.01 20.76
N THR A 163 -28.87 2.39 21.98
CA THR A 163 -30.12 1.98 22.65
C THR A 163 -30.25 2.67 23.98
#